data_09e9850002e8bc1eb9737583b94855b9
#
_entry.id   09e9850002e8bc1eb9737583b94855b9
#
_cell.length_a   1.000
_cell.length_b   1.000
_cell.length_c   1.000
_cell.angle_alpha   90.00
_cell.angle_beta   90.00
_cell.angle_gamma   90.00
#
_symmetry.space_group_name_H-M   'P 1'
#
loop_
_entity.id
_entity.type
_entity.pdbx_description
1 polymer ?
#
loop_
_entity_poly.entity_id
_entity_poly.type
_entity_poly.pdbx_seq_one_letter_code
_entity_poly.pdbx_strand_id
1 'polypeptide(L)'
;PDAQLCGAQRVGVIGGGNSAAQAAVWLARGGALVTLMHRRSELHETMSHYLIAELQRYGVAVRDRSEVASLHGQEGQLEAVTLTDGTRLPFSFLFLFLGAVPCTDWLGDVVARDADGFILTGTDAGAGGLLETSMPGVYAAGDVRAGSTKRCATAVGEGAAVVGFVHEHLSPVT
;
A
#
# COMPACT_ATOMS: atom_id res chain seq x y z
N PRO A 1 7.23 8.96 -11.01
CA PRO A 1 6.21 9.26 -12.03
C PRO A 1 5.85 10.72 -11.89
N ASP A 2 5.92 11.41 -13.01
CA ASP A 2 5.95 12.85 -13.00
C ASP A 2 4.54 13.42 -12.98
N ALA A 3 4.16 14.13 -11.89
CA ALA A 3 2.95 14.95 -11.87
C ALA A 3 2.92 15.92 -13.05
N GLN A 4 4.08 16.30 -13.55
CA GLN A 4 4.25 17.12 -14.75
C GLN A 4 3.70 16.45 -16.02
N LEU A 5 3.72 15.12 -16.12
CA LEU A 5 3.14 14.38 -17.26
C LEU A 5 1.61 14.44 -17.26
N CYS A 6 0.99 14.59 -16.08
CA CYS A 6 -0.47 14.63 -15.95
C CYS A 6 -1.05 16.03 -16.25
N GLY A 7 -0.26 17.11 -16.11
CA GLY A 7 -0.68 18.48 -16.39
C GLY A 7 -2.09 18.79 -15.83
N ALA A 8 -2.91 19.47 -16.60
CA ALA A 8 -4.32 19.76 -16.27
C ALA A 8 -5.29 18.63 -16.67
N GLN A 9 -4.81 17.39 -16.83
CA GLN A 9 -5.61 16.26 -17.26
C GLN A 9 -6.43 15.65 -16.10
N ARG A 10 -7.42 14.85 -16.46
CA ARG A 10 -8.25 14.12 -15.50
C ARG A 10 -7.54 12.83 -15.08
N VAL A 11 -7.33 12.67 -13.79
CA VAL A 11 -6.58 11.56 -13.21
C VAL A 11 -7.43 10.82 -12.19
N GLY A 12 -7.57 9.52 -12.37
CA GLY A 12 -8.18 8.62 -11.38
C GLY A 12 -7.10 8.06 -10.44
N VAL A 13 -7.37 8.07 -9.14
CA VAL A 13 -6.55 7.40 -8.12
C VAL A 13 -7.45 6.39 -7.42
N ILE A 14 -7.06 5.11 -7.44
CA ILE A 14 -7.82 4.03 -6.78
C ILE A 14 -7.12 3.61 -5.51
N GLY A 15 -7.80 3.71 -4.38
CA GLY A 15 -7.34 3.27 -3.08
C GLY A 15 -7.87 4.14 -1.94
N GLY A 16 -8.06 3.56 -0.76
CA GLY A 16 -8.59 4.24 0.43
C GLY A 16 -7.54 4.46 1.52
N GLY A 17 -6.27 4.14 1.29
CA GLY A 17 -5.20 4.27 2.28
C GLY A 17 -4.36 5.55 2.14
N ASN A 18 -3.45 5.76 3.09
CA ASN A 18 -2.57 6.93 3.13
C ASN A 18 -1.74 7.12 1.84
N SER A 19 -1.30 6.04 1.20
CA SER A 19 -0.52 6.10 -0.05
C SER A 19 -1.34 6.69 -1.21
N ALA A 20 -2.61 6.29 -1.33
CA ALA A 20 -3.52 6.84 -2.33
C ALA A 20 -3.75 8.35 -2.10
N ALA A 21 -3.97 8.77 -0.84
CA ALA A 21 -4.14 10.17 -0.51
C ALA A 21 -2.90 11.01 -0.82
N GLN A 22 -1.71 10.54 -0.43
CA GLN A 22 -0.44 11.22 -0.71
C GLN A 22 -0.23 11.41 -2.21
N ALA A 23 -0.49 10.39 -3.02
CA ALA A 23 -0.41 10.47 -4.47
C ALA A 23 -1.44 11.45 -5.05
N ALA A 24 -2.69 11.37 -4.59
CA ALA A 24 -3.77 12.26 -5.06
C ALA A 24 -3.47 13.73 -4.77
N VAL A 25 -3.02 14.05 -3.56
CA VAL A 25 -2.59 15.40 -3.16
C VAL A 25 -1.42 15.87 -4.01
N TRP A 26 -0.41 15.01 -4.21
CA TRP A 26 0.76 15.36 -5.00
C TRP A 26 0.42 15.66 -6.46
N LEU A 27 -0.45 14.85 -7.08
CA LEU A 27 -0.95 15.06 -8.45
C LEU A 27 -1.77 16.33 -8.56
N ALA A 28 -2.67 16.59 -7.61
CA ALA A 28 -3.50 17.80 -7.58
C ALA A 28 -2.66 19.07 -7.43
N ARG A 29 -1.60 19.02 -6.60
CA ARG A 29 -0.62 20.12 -6.48
C ARG A 29 0.13 20.37 -7.79
N GLY A 30 0.31 19.35 -8.61
CA GLY A 30 0.89 19.45 -9.96
C GLY A 30 -0.10 19.97 -11.02
N GLY A 31 -1.34 20.30 -10.65
CA GLY A 31 -2.37 20.88 -11.52
C GLY A 31 -3.32 19.85 -12.15
N ALA A 32 -3.22 18.57 -11.82
CA ALA A 32 -4.15 17.55 -12.32
C ALA A 32 -5.54 17.67 -11.69
N LEU A 33 -6.59 17.33 -12.45
CA LEU A 33 -7.95 17.19 -11.96
C LEU A 33 -8.15 15.78 -11.39
N VAL A 34 -7.93 15.63 -10.10
CA VAL A 34 -7.84 14.31 -9.45
C VAL A 34 -9.18 13.86 -8.88
N THR A 35 -9.55 12.61 -9.17
CA THR A 35 -10.65 11.91 -8.50
C THR A 35 -10.07 10.69 -7.78
N LEU A 36 -10.21 10.66 -6.45
CA LEU A 36 -9.87 9.50 -5.62
C LEU A 36 -11.10 8.62 -5.47
N MET A 37 -10.97 7.34 -5.79
CA MET A 37 -12.04 6.34 -5.73
C MET A 37 -11.66 5.23 -4.76
N HIS A 38 -12.58 4.83 -3.89
CA HIS A 38 -12.39 3.72 -2.99
C HIS A 38 -13.69 2.92 -2.76
N ARG A 39 -13.55 1.63 -2.44
CA ARG A 39 -14.67 0.70 -2.31
C ARG A 39 -15.48 0.82 -1.01
N ARG A 40 -14.91 1.43 0.03
CA ARG A 40 -15.56 1.59 1.35
C ARG A 40 -16.50 2.78 1.37
N SER A 41 -17.31 2.87 2.43
CA SER A 41 -18.23 4.01 2.65
C SER A 41 -17.54 5.26 3.14
N GLU A 42 -16.40 5.12 3.81
CA GLU A 42 -15.73 6.23 4.47
C GLU A 42 -14.20 6.09 4.44
N LEU A 43 -13.50 7.20 4.23
CA LEU A 43 -12.04 7.24 4.16
C LEU A 43 -11.37 7.12 5.54
N HIS A 44 -12.02 7.61 6.60
CA HIS A 44 -11.41 7.72 7.92
C HIS A 44 -11.07 6.35 8.55
N GLU A 45 -11.64 5.25 8.06
CA GLU A 45 -11.33 3.89 8.52
C GLU A 45 -9.88 3.48 8.20
N THR A 46 -9.29 4.03 7.13
CA THR A 46 -7.99 3.58 6.60
C THR A 46 -7.04 4.71 6.26
N MET A 47 -7.49 5.96 6.40
CA MET A 47 -6.74 7.15 6.03
C MET A 47 -6.66 8.13 7.20
N SER A 48 -5.50 8.73 7.43
CA SER A 48 -5.31 9.71 8.50
C SER A 48 -6.12 10.97 8.26
N HIS A 49 -6.65 11.57 9.34
CA HIS A 49 -7.42 12.82 9.28
C HIS A 49 -6.68 13.96 8.59
N TYR A 50 -5.35 14.04 8.80
CA TYR A 50 -4.51 15.02 8.13
C TYR A 50 -4.60 14.91 6.60
N LEU A 51 -4.51 13.69 6.04
CA LEU A 51 -4.58 13.47 4.60
C LEU A 51 -5.96 13.75 4.03
N ILE A 52 -7.02 13.43 4.77
CA ILE A 52 -8.40 13.77 4.37
C ILE A 52 -8.54 15.29 4.25
N ALA A 53 -8.01 16.07 5.20
CA ALA A 53 -8.01 17.52 5.13
C ALA A 53 -7.18 18.04 3.93
N GLU A 54 -6.04 17.43 3.63
CA GLU A 54 -5.23 17.80 2.46
C GLU A 54 -5.95 17.49 1.13
N LEU A 55 -6.66 16.36 1.02
CA LEU A 55 -7.49 16.07 -0.16
C LEU A 55 -8.50 17.19 -0.42
N GLN A 56 -9.20 17.63 0.63
CA GLN A 56 -10.17 18.72 0.55
C GLN A 56 -9.49 20.05 0.17
N ARG A 57 -8.37 20.36 0.82
CA ARG A 57 -7.59 21.59 0.58
C ARG A 57 -7.15 21.74 -0.88
N TYR A 58 -6.75 20.62 -1.52
CA TYR A 58 -6.28 20.62 -2.91
C TYR A 58 -7.38 20.28 -3.91
N GLY A 59 -8.64 20.26 -3.49
CA GLY A 59 -9.79 20.08 -4.38
C GLY A 59 -9.86 18.70 -5.03
N VAL A 60 -9.32 17.67 -4.39
CA VAL A 60 -9.46 16.29 -4.86
C VAL A 60 -10.90 15.84 -4.69
N ALA A 61 -11.53 15.42 -5.78
CA ALA A 61 -12.85 14.83 -5.73
C ALA A 61 -12.76 13.42 -5.12
N VAL A 62 -13.58 13.11 -4.11
CA VAL A 62 -13.62 11.79 -3.49
C VAL A 62 -14.91 11.08 -3.90
N ARG A 63 -14.80 9.82 -4.30
CA ARG A 63 -15.92 8.93 -4.59
C ARG A 63 -15.83 7.67 -3.74
N ASP A 64 -16.75 7.57 -2.82
CA ASP A 64 -16.95 6.39 -1.97
C ASP A 64 -17.64 5.27 -2.77
N ARG A 65 -17.59 4.04 -2.26
CA ARG A 65 -18.27 2.84 -2.80
C ARG A 65 -18.08 2.70 -4.31
N SER A 66 -16.87 3.03 -4.79
CA SER A 66 -16.55 3.07 -6.21
C SER A 66 -15.49 2.05 -6.54
N GLU A 67 -15.83 1.12 -7.42
CA GLU A 67 -14.94 0.11 -7.97
C GLU A 67 -14.94 0.18 -9.48
N VAL A 68 -13.77 0.07 -10.11
CA VAL A 68 -13.64 0.08 -11.57
C VAL A 68 -13.96 -1.31 -12.10
N ALA A 69 -14.94 -1.39 -12.98
CA ALA A 69 -15.35 -2.62 -13.67
C ALA A 69 -14.63 -2.81 -15.01
N SER A 70 -14.41 -1.73 -15.76
CA SER A 70 -13.74 -1.81 -17.07
C SER A 70 -13.00 -0.53 -17.42
N LEU A 71 -12.00 -0.69 -18.30
CA LEU A 71 -11.20 0.39 -18.87
C LEU A 71 -11.57 0.58 -20.34
N HIS A 72 -11.58 1.83 -20.79
CA HIS A 72 -11.84 2.20 -22.18
C HIS A 72 -10.69 3.05 -22.69
N GLY A 73 -10.26 2.80 -23.92
CA GLY A 73 -9.20 3.55 -24.57
C GLY A 73 -8.81 2.91 -25.91
N GLN A 74 -7.97 3.60 -26.64
CA GLN A 74 -7.45 3.16 -27.93
C GLN A 74 -5.95 3.37 -27.97
N GLU A 75 -5.26 2.54 -28.75
CA GLU A 75 -3.80 2.64 -29.00
C GLU A 75 -2.95 2.72 -27.71
N GLY A 76 -3.38 2.03 -26.63
CA GLY A 76 -2.68 2.04 -25.35
C GLY A 76 -2.93 3.31 -24.50
N GLN A 77 -3.82 4.18 -24.92
CA GLN A 77 -4.18 5.40 -24.19
C GLN A 77 -5.51 5.22 -23.48
N LEU A 78 -5.56 5.53 -22.18
CA LEU A 78 -6.79 5.53 -21.39
C LEU A 78 -7.63 6.75 -21.74
N GLU A 79 -8.93 6.54 -21.98
CA GLU A 79 -9.90 7.62 -22.23
C GLU A 79 -10.97 7.69 -21.13
N ALA A 80 -11.38 6.54 -20.60
CA ALA A 80 -12.41 6.46 -19.56
C ALA A 80 -12.34 5.15 -18.78
N VAL A 81 -13.01 5.14 -17.63
CA VAL A 81 -13.33 3.92 -16.86
C VAL A 81 -14.84 3.80 -16.69
N THR A 82 -15.34 2.58 -16.58
CA THR A 82 -16.72 2.33 -16.12
C THR A 82 -16.66 1.70 -14.74
N LEU A 83 -17.41 2.23 -13.80
CA LEU A 83 -17.55 1.71 -12.45
C LEU A 83 -18.58 0.56 -12.42
N THR A 84 -18.59 -0.19 -11.32
CA THR A 84 -19.53 -1.32 -11.09
C THR A 84 -20.99 -0.88 -11.04
N ASP A 85 -21.27 0.40 -10.74
CA ASP A 85 -22.61 1.00 -10.77
C ASP A 85 -23.04 1.48 -12.17
N GLY A 86 -22.21 1.23 -13.21
CA GLY A 86 -22.42 1.66 -14.57
C GLY A 86 -21.99 3.12 -14.88
N THR A 87 -21.53 3.87 -13.89
CA THR A 87 -21.06 5.25 -14.11
C THR A 87 -19.79 5.24 -14.96
N ARG A 88 -19.77 6.02 -16.03
CA ARG A 88 -18.57 6.22 -16.87
C ARG A 88 -17.89 7.53 -16.52
N LEU A 89 -16.60 7.47 -16.24
CA LEU A 89 -15.76 8.61 -15.86
C LEU A 89 -14.61 8.75 -16.86
N PRO A 90 -14.38 9.95 -17.42
CA PRO A 90 -13.24 10.21 -18.30
C PRO A 90 -11.97 10.40 -17.49
N PHE A 91 -10.93 9.60 -17.78
CA PHE A 91 -9.60 9.73 -17.21
C PHE A 91 -8.54 9.48 -18.29
N SER A 92 -7.50 10.31 -18.30
CA SER A 92 -6.31 10.08 -19.12
C SER A 92 -5.27 9.20 -18.42
N PHE A 93 -5.30 9.16 -17.09
CA PHE A 93 -4.40 8.35 -16.26
C PHE A 93 -5.17 7.70 -15.12
N LEU A 94 -4.72 6.51 -14.73
CA LEU A 94 -5.24 5.77 -13.58
C LEU A 94 -4.09 5.24 -12.74
N PHE A 95 -4.05 5.63 -11.47
CA PHE A 95 -3.06 5.17 -10.50
C PHE A 95 -3.70 4.24 -9.49
N LEU A 96 -3.08 3.07 -9.27
CA LEU A 96 -3.62 2.01 -8.43
C LEU A 96 -2.83 1.90 -7.13
N PHE A 97 -3.52 2.08 -5.98
CA PHE A 97 -2.97 1.92 -4.63
C PHE A 97 -3.79 0.89 -3.86
N LEU A 98 -3.81 -0.33 -4.38
CA LEU A 98 -4.70 -1.42 -3.92
C LEU A 98 -4.16 -2.19 -2.72
N GLY A 99 -3.02 -1.76 -2.14
CA GLY A 99 -2.32 -2.48 -1.10
C GLY A 99 -1.34 -3.51 -1.67
N ALA A 100 -0.88 -4.41 -0.82
CA ALA A 100 0.04 -5.48 -1.18
C ALA A 100 -0.45 -6.82 -0.62
N VAL A 101 -0.25 -7.87 -1.38
CA VAL A 101 -0.41 -9.25 -0.94
C VAL A 101 1.00 -9.84 -0.82
N PRO A 102 1.40 -10.40 0.33
CA PRO A 102 2.73 -10.95 0.49
C PRO A 102 2.86 -12.26 -0.31
N CYS A 103 3.98 -12.44 -1.01
CA CYS A 103 4.28 -13.67 -1.74
C CYS A 103 4.93 -14.71 -0.80
N THR A 104 4.17 -15.23 0.15
CA THR A 104 4.64 -16.13 1.22
C THR A 104 4.14 -17.57 1.11
N ASP A 105 3.36 -17.91 0.10
CA ASP A 105 2.75 -19.24 -0.07
C ASP A 105 3.79 -20.37 -0.18
N TRP A 106 4.97 -20.08 -0.72
CA TRP A 106 6.08 -21.02 -0.84
C TRP A 106 6.65 -21.48 0.50
N LEU A 107 6.39 -20.75 1.59
CA LEU A 107 6.79 -21.11 2.94
C LEU A 107 5.95 -22.24 3.54
N GLY A 108 4.77 -22.55 2.96
CA GLY A 108 3.85 -23.52 3.56
C GLY A 108 3.54 -23.16 5.01
N ASP A 109 3.65 -24.14 5.91
CA ASP A 109 3.39 -23.98 7.34
C ASP A 109 4.68 -23.85 8.18
N VAL A 110 5.82 -23.53 7.54
CA VAL A 110 7.13 -23.44 8.21
C VAL A 110 7.17 -22.27 9.21
N VAL A 111 6.52 -21.16 8.90
CA VAL A 111 6.43 -19.98 9.77
C VAL A 111 4.98 -19.54 9.93
N ALA A 112 4.64 -19.01 11.10
CA ALA A 112 3.32 -18.49 11.38
C ALA A 112 3.07 -17.20 10.55
N ARG A 113 1.84 -17.07 10.03
CA ARG A 113 1.37 -15.93 9.24
C ARG A 113 0.04 -15.42 9.78
N ASP A 114 -0.27 -14.16 9.52
CA ASP A 114 -1.58 -13.62 9.78
C ASP A 114 -2.62 -14.05 8.72
N ALA A 115 -3.86 -13.61 8.87
CA ALA A 115 -4.96 -13.95 7.96
C ALA A 115 -4.76 -13.43 6.52
N ASP A 116 -3.94 -12.39 6.35
CA ASP A 116 -3.60 -11.79 5.06
C ASP A 116 -2.31 -12.39 4.44
N GLY A 117 -1.67 -13.34 5.12
CA GLY A 117 -0.48 -14.04 4.66
C GLY A 117 0.84 -13.38 5.05
N PHE A 118 0.86 -12.28 5.81
CA PHE A 118 2.09 -11.65 6.29
C PHE A 118 2.73 -12.47 7.41
N ILE A 119 4.07 -12.52 7.44
CA ILE A 119 4.82 -13.31 8.43
C ILE A 119 4.73 -12.66 9.80
N LEU A 120 4.31 -13.41 10.80
CA LEU A 120 4.31 -13.00 12.21
C LEU A 120 5.75 -13.02 12.74
N THR A 121 6.09 -12.03 13.59
CA THR A 121 7.42 -11.94 14.23
C THR A 121 7.30 -11.51 15.69
N GLY A 122 8.33 -11.76 16.47
CA GLY A 122 8.38 -11.36 17.87
C GLY A 122 7.30 -12.04 18.70
N THR A 123 6.67 -11.29 19.58
CA THR A 123 5.62 -11.78 20.48
C THR A 123 4.41 -12.37 19.74
N ASP A 124 4.05 -11.82 18.59
CA ASP A 124 2.94 -12.32 17.79
C ASP A 124 3.23 -13.69 17.15
N ALA A 125 4.52 -14.00 16.96
CA ALA A 125 4.98 -15.33 16.51
C ALA A 125 5.28 -16.29 17.68
N GLY A 126 5.20 -15.83 18.93
CA GLY A 126 5.66 -16.55 20.11
C GLY A 126 7.19 -16.63 20.23
N ALA A 127 7.91 -15.77 19.51
CA ALA A 127 9.39 -15.73 19.50
C ALA A 127 9.94 -14.71 20.51
N GLY A 128 11.20 -14.91 20.93
CA GLY A 128 11.87 -14.01 21.88
C GLY A 128 12.48 -12.77 21.23
N GLY A 129 12.86 -12.86 19.95
CA GLY A 129 13.52 -11.78 19.20
C GLY A 129 12.52 -10.94 18.39
N LEU A 130 12.73 -9.64 18.32
CA LEU A 130 11.79 -8.68 17.69
C LEU A 130 11.41 -9.03 16.24
N LEU A 131 12.35 -9.50 15.44
CA LEU A 131 12.16 -9.85 14.02
C LEU A 131 12.23 -11.37 13.77
N GLU A 132 12.31 -12.15 14.84
CA GLU A 132 12.34 -13.62 14.78
C GLU A 132 10.92 -14.14 14.47
N THR A 133 10.83 -15.13 13.61
CA THR A 133 9.59 -15.81 13.25
C THR A 133 9.24 -16.89 14.28
N SER A 134 8.15 -17.62 14.06
CA SER A 134 7.81 -18.80 14.88
C SER A 134 8.83 -19.95 14.76
N MET A 135 9.72 -19.91 13.78
CA MET A 135 10.81 -20.86 13.62
C MET A 135 12.11 -20.25 14.15
N PRO A 136 12.76 -20.85 15.19
CA PRO A 136 13.99 -20.32 15.76
C PRO A 136 15.10 -20.14 14.72
N GLY A 137 15.82 -19.02 14.78
CA GLY A 137 16.89 -18.67 13.85
C GLY A 137 16.43 -18.23 12.46
N VAL A 138 15.11 -18.14 12.22
CA VAL A 138 14.52 -17.58 11.00
C VAL A 138 13.93 -16.22 11.31
N TYR A 139 14.31 -15.22 10.54
CA TYR A 139 13.91 -13.83 10.73
C TYR A 139 13.15 -13.31 9.51
N ALA A 140 12.23 -12.39 9.73
CA ALA A 140 11.55 -11.65 8.66
C ALA A 140 11.70 -10.14 8.86
N ALA A 141 11.92 -9.41 7.76
CA ALA A 141 12.11 -7.97 7.77
C ALA A 141 11.40 -7.31 6.57
N GLY A 142 11.00 -6.06 6.73
CA GLY A 142 10.37 -5.27 5.68
C GLY A 142 8.90 -5.58 5.47
N ASP A 143 8.43 -5.33 4.25
CA ASP A 143 7.02 -5.30 3.88
C ASP A 143 6.32 -6.67 3.99
N VAL A 144 7.08 -7.76 4.00
CA VAL A 144 6.57 -9.13 4.15
C VAL A 144 6.10 -9.43 5.58
N ARG A 145 6.52 -8.63 6.55
CA ARG A 145 6.23 -8.82 7.97
C ARG A 145 4.87 -8.22 8.35
N ALA A 146 4.09 -8.95 9.15
CA ALA A 146 2.86 -8.46 9.77
C ALA A 146 3.15 -7.22 10.64
N GLY A 147 2.29 -6.21 10.57
CA GLY A 147 2.42 -4.96 11.34
C GLY A 147 3.59 -4.05 10.91
N SER A 148 4.35 -4.41 9.87
CA SER A 148 5.43 -3.56 9.36
C SER A 148 4.90 -2.26 8.77
N THR A 149 5.58 -1.15 9.06
CA THR A 149 5.36 0.09 8.33
C THR A 149 5.97 -0.05 6.94
N LYS A 150 5.12 -0.17 5.92
CA LYS A 150 5.53 -0.42 4.53
C LYS A 150 6.21 0.82 3.93
N ARG A 151 7.50 0.99 4.23
CA ARG A 151 8.39 2.08 3.77
C ARG A 151 9.80 1.54 3.55
N CYS A 152 10.46 2.02 2.50
CA CYS A 152 11.85 1.65 2.20
C CYS A 152 12.78 1.86 3.41
N ALA A 153 12.65 2.97 4.12
CA ALA A 153 13.49 3.24 5.29
C ALA A 153 13.29 2.23 6.43
N THR A 154 12.04 1.80 6.67
CA THR A 154 11.75 0.76 7.66
C THR A 154 12.34 -0.58 7.24
N ALA A 155 12.15 -0.98 5.98
CA ALA A 155 12.67 -2.23 5.45
C ALA A 155 14.22 -2.29 5.54
N VAL A 156 14.89 -1.18 5.21
CA VAL A 156 16.35 -1.07 5.33
C VAL A 156 16.79 -1.17 6.80
N GLY A 157 16.11 -0.46 7.71
CA GLY A 157 16.41 -0.48 9.14
C GLY A 157 16.20 -1.87 9.76
N GLU A 158 15.08 -2.53 9.47
CA GLU A 158 14.81 -3.89 9.92
C GLU A 158 15.84 -4.88 9.33
N GLY A 159 16.15 -4.78 8.04
CA GLY A 159 17.18 -5.62 7.40
C GLY A 159 18.56 -5.47 8.04
N ALA A 160 18.95 -4.25 8.37
CA ALA A 160 20.21 -4.01 9.09
C ALA A 160 20.20 -4.61 10.50
N ALA A 161 19.08 -4.52 11.23
CA ALA A 161 18.93 -5.10 12.56
C ALA A 161 19.02 -6.64 12.55
N VAL A 162 18.42 -7.29 11.56
CA VAL A 162 18.44 -8.76 11.42
C VAL A 162 19.87 -9.29 11.34
N VAL A 163 20.79 -8.59 10.71
CA VAL A 163 22.20 -9.02 10.64
C VAL A 163 22.78 -9.22 12.04
N GLY A 164 22.50 -8.29 12.97
CA GLY A 164 22.93 -8.42 14.37
C GLY A 164 22.31 -9.63 15.07
N PHE A 165 21.00 -9.86 14.89
CA PHE A 165 20.28 -10.98 15.50
C PHE A 165 20.78 -12.35 14.97
N VAL A 166 21.09 -12.45 13.67
CA VAL A 166 21.68 -13.65 13.08
C VAL A 166 23.06 -13.93 13.70
N HIS A 167 23.91 -12.90 13.85
CA HIS A 167 25.20 -13.04 14.50
C HIS A 167 25.09 -13.51 15.96
N GLU A 168 24.13 -12.94 16.70
CA GLU A 168 23.87 -13.35 18.08
C GLU A 168 23.40 -14.81 18.16
N HIS A 169 22.47 -15.20 17.27
CA HIS A 169 21.96 -16.57 17.19
C HIS A 169 23.06 -17.59 16.85
N LEU A 170 24.00 -17.23 15.98
CA LEU A 170 25.10 -18.11 15.56
C LEU A 170 26.30 -18.11 16.54
N SER A 171 26.35 -17.18 17.50
CA SER A 171 27.42 -17.13 18.49
C SER A 171 27.25 -18.26 19.48
N PRO A 172 28.32 -19.06 19.75
CA PRO A 172 28.26 -20.12 20.76
C PRO A 172 27.94 -19.51 22.12
N VAL A 173 26.97 -20.11 22.83
CA VAL A 173 26.68 -19.75 24.22
C VAL A 173 27.93 -20.14 25.03
N THR A 174 28.72 -19.14 25.46
CA THR A 174 29.86 -19.32 26.35
C THR A 174 29.43 -19.51 27.80
#